data_2c95af59fecb2d662049945af6bc0b22
#
_entry.id   2c95af59fecb2d662049945af6bc0b22
#
_cell.length_a   1.000
_cell.length_b   1.000
_cell.length_c   1.000
_cell.angle_alpha   90.00
_cell.angle_beta   90.00
_cell.angle_gamma   90.00
#
_symmetry.space_group_name_H-M   'P 1'
#
loop_
_entity.id
_entity.type
_entity.pdbx_description
1 polymer ?
#
loop_
_entity_poly.entity_id
_entity_poly.type
_entity_poly.pdbx_seq_one_letter_code
_entity_poly.pdbx_strand_id
1 'polypeptide(L)'
;FDLAAGKSPVDIEISATDKLSDVASKINGAKAGVTATIVSDASGERLLLRSNATGEESGFRMTVKTDADGNVADTAGLSRLVVGATTEYGANARAKVNGIDVTSSSNVFANTVAGVTFTAVKETTAPITVGFRFVTSGTRT
;
A
#
# COMPACT_ATOMS: atom_id res chain seq x y z
N PHE A 1 10.32 6.27 10.09
CA PHE A 1 9.40 5.84 9.02
C PHE A 1 9.75 6.58 7.74
N ASP A 2 10.37 5.91 6.78
CA ASP A 2 10.58 6.47 5.45
C ASP A 2 9.41 6.10 4.56
N LEU A 3 8.77 7.12 4.01
CA LEU A 3 7.73 6.98 3.01
C LEU A 3 8.34 7.05 1.61
N ALA A 4 7.59 6.62 0.59
CA ALA A 4 7.97 6.76 -0.81
C ALA A 4 8.37 8.21 -1.16
N ALA A 5 9.14 8.37 -2.22
CA ALA A 5 9.69 9.65 -2.65
C ALA A 5 8.70 10.82 -2.56
N GLY A 6 9.08 11.88 -1.85
CA GLY A 6 8.27 13.09 -1.67
C GLY A 6 7.46 13.18 -0.38
N LYS A 7 7.52 12.18 0.51
CA LYS A 7 6.88 12.23 1.83
C LYS A 7 7.93 12.30 2.94
N SER A 8 7.66 13.10 3.96
CA SER A 8 8.56 13.21 5.11
C SER A 8 8.46 12.00 6.03
N PRO A 9 9.57 11.54 6.62
CA PRO A 9 9.56 10.48 7.61
C PRO A 9 8.77 10.91 8.87
N VAL A 10 8.06 9.96 9.47
CA VAL A 10 7.33 10.16 10.72
C VAL A 10 7.99 9.36 11.82
N ASP A 11 8.42 10.03 12.87
CA ASP A 11 9.02 9.40 14.03
C ASP A 11 7.93 8.98 15.03
N ILE A 12 8.02 7.75 15.50
CA ILE A 12 7.10 7.17 16.48
C ILE A 12 7.92 6.69 17.66
N GLU A 13 7.64 7.27 18.82
CA GLU A 13 8.31 6.86 20.06
C GLU A 13 7.64 5.64 20.66
N ILE A 14 8.42 4.57 20.84
CA ILE A 14 8.02 3.33 21.50
C ILE A 14 8.74 3.22 22.81
N SER A 15 7.98 3.00 23.88
CA SER A 15 8.50 2.80 25.23
C SER A 15 8.88 1.31 25.45
N ALA A 16 9.84 1.07 26.32
CA ALA A 16 10.21 -0.28 26.73
C ALA A 16 9.07 -1.08 27.41
N THR A 17 8.03 -0.39 27.88
CA THR A 17 6.85 -0.98 28.51
C THR A 17 5.68 -1.18 27.53
N ASP A 18 5.79 -0.69 26.30
CA ASP A 18 4.73 -0.81 25.31
C ASP A 18 4.56 -2.28 24.87
N LYS A 19 3.31 -2.69 24.81
CA LYS A 19 2.91 -3.96 24.21
C LYS A 19 2.74 -3.79 22.71
N LEU A 20 2.64 -4.89 21.99
CA LEU A 20 2.42 -4.85 20.54
C LEU A 20 1.14 -4.07 20.15
N SER A 21 0.11 -4.13 20.99
CA SER A 21 -1.12 -3.34 20.86
C SER A 21 -0.88 -1.83 20.97
N ASP A 22 0.02 -1.42 21.86
CA ASP A 22 0.37 -0.01 22.06
C ASP A 22 1.17 0.50 20.85
N VAL A 23 2.08 -0.32 20.35
CA VAL A 23 2.85 -0.04 19.12
C VAL A 23 1.90 0.16 17.93
N ALA A 24 0.95 -0.76 17.73
CA ALA A 24 -0.05 -0.63 16.66
C ALA A 24 -0.88 0.65 16.80
N SER A 25 -1.31 0.98 18.02
CA SER A 25 -2.08 2.20 18.30
C SER A 25 -1.28 3.47 18.02
N LYS A 26 -0.01 3.51 18.38
CA LYS A 26 0.90 4.64 18.12
C LYS A 26 1.14 4.83 16.63
N ILE A 27 1.35 3.75 15.88
CA ILE A 27 1.50 3.79 14.41
C ILE A 27 0.24 4.35 13.76
N ASN A 28 -0.94 3.86 14.15
CA ASN A 28 -2.22 4.34 13.63
C ASN A 28 -2.49 5.79 14.00
N GLY A 29 -2.12 6.18 15.21
CA GLY A 29 -2.27 7.57 15.69
C GLY A 29 -1.35 8.57 15.00
N ALA A 30 -0.20 8.12 14.53
CA ALA A 30 0.77 8.95 13.81
C ALA A 30 0.32 9.38 12.41
N LYS A 31 -0.74 8.77 11.87
CA LYS A 31 -1.32 9.07 10.53
C LYS A 31 -0.28 9.10 9.41
N ALA A 32 0.70 8.22 9.49
CA ALA A 32 1.80 8.11 8.53
C ALA A 32 1.39 7.50 7.18
N GLY A 33 0.10 7.36 6.89
CA GLY A 33 -0.39 6.72 5.66
C GLY A 33 -0.29 5.18 5.69
N VAL A 34 -0.11 4.63 6.87
CA VAL A 34 0.00 3.19 7.13
C VAL A 34 -0.99 2.79 8.20
N THR A 35 -1.60 1.63 8.06
CA THR A 35 -2.44 1.02 9.09
C THR A 35 -1.72 -0.18 9.70
N ALA A 36 -1.65 -0.22 11.01
CA ALA A 36 -1.12 -1.31 11.80
C ALA A 36 -2.25 -2.17 12.37
N THR A 37 -2.14 -3.47 12.21
CA THR A 37 -3.09 -4.46 12.74
C THR A 37 -2.32 -5.60 13.41
N ILE A 38 -2.84 -6.14 14.49
CA ILE A 38 -2.28 -7.32 15.14
C ILE A 38 -2.98 -8.55 14.59
N VAL A 39 -2.19 -9.51 14.16
CA VAL A 39 -2.64 -10.85 13.76
C VAL A 39 -2.10 -11.85 14.77
N SER A 40 -3.00 -12.62 15.37
CA SER A 40 -2.66 -13.66 16.34
C SER A 40 -2.88 -15.04 15.73
N ASP A 41 -1.89 -15.90 15.86
CA ASP A 41 -1.96 -17.31 15.48
C ASP A 41 -1.38 -18.22 16.57
N ALA A 42 -1.28 -19.50 16.31
CA ALA A 42 -0.69 -20.47 17.24
C ALA A 42 0.79 -20.18 17.57
N SER A 43 1.49 -19.38 16.78
CA SER A 43 2.88 -18.97 16.97
C SER A 43 3.01 -17.68 17.77
N GLY A 44 1.90 -16.99 18.07
CA GLY A 44 1.86 -15.74 18.81
C GLY A 44 1.30 -14.57 18.02
N GLU A 45 1.54 -13.38 18.52
CA GLU A 45 1.07 -12.12 17.91
C GLU A 45 2.12 -11.55 16.95
N ARG A 46 1.65 -11.04 15.83
CA ARG A 46 2.45 -10.37 14.80
C ARG A 46 1.85 -9.03 14.42
N LEU A 47 2.71 -8.08 14.14
CA LEU A 47 2.30 -6.78 13.62
C LEU A 47 2.23 -6.83 12.09
N LEU A 48 1.06 -6.59 11.55
CA LEU A 48 0.82 -6.42 10.12
C LEU A 48 0.71 -4.93 9.82
N LEU A 49 1.54 -4.44 8.92
CA LEU A 49 1.51 -3.06 8.44
C LEU A 49 1.05 -3.04 6.99
N ARG A 50 0.11 -2.16 6.69
CA ARG A 50 -0.43 -1.98 5.35
C ARG A 50 -0.45 -0.52 4.97
N SER A 51 0.00 -0.18 3.77
CA SER A 51 -0.19 1.15 3.21
C SER A 51 -1.69 1.42 2.97
N ASN A 52 -2.12 2.64 3.26
CA ASN A 52 -3.50 3.09 3.03
C ASN A 52 -3.76 3.45 1.56
N ALA A 53 -2.71 3.53 0.74
CA ALA A 53 -2.79 3.76 -0.68
C ALA A 53 -2.19 2.58 -1.46
N THR A 54 -2.55 2.44 -2.71
CA THR A 54 -2.09 1.39 -3.63
C THR A 54 -1.08 1.94 -4.64
N GLY A 55 -0.40 1.05 -5.35
CA GLY A 55 0.58 1.39 -6.37
C GLY A 55 2.02 1.40 -5.86
N GLU A 56 2.97 1.46 -6.78
CA GLU A 56 4.41 1.42 -6.49
C GLU A 56 4.89 2.57 -5.60
N GLU A 57 4.28 3.76 -5.77
CA GLU A 57 4.63 4.98 -5.01
C GLU A 57 4.05 5.00 -3.59
N SER A 58 3.26 4.00 -3.23
CA SER A 58 2.64 3.90 -1.91
C SER A 58 3.41 3.00 -0.95
N GLY A 59 4.60 2.56 -1.34
CA GLY A 59 5.52 1.82 -0.49
C GLY A 59 5.93 2.63 0.74
N PHE A 60 6.24 1.95 1.82
CA PHE A 60 6.81 2.55 3.03
C PHE A 60 7.95 1.67 3.54
N ARG A 61 8.83 2.28 4.32
CA ARG A 61 9.90 1.59 5.01
C ARG A 61 9.84 1.91 6.48
N MET A 62 10.02 0.91 7.31
CA MET A 62 10.18 1.06 8.74
C MET A 62 11.66 0.87 9.13
N THR A 63 12.18 1.78 9.93
CA THR A 63 13.54 1.70 10.46
C THR A 63 13.50 1.94 11.96
N VAL A 64 14.35 1.27 12.70
CA VAL A 64 14.60 1.54 14.11
C VAL A 64 15.79 2.50 14.21
N LYS A 65 15.60 3.65 14.83
CA LYS A 65 16.68 4.63 15.02
C LYS A 65 17.51 4.35 16.27
N THR A 66 16.84 3.91 17.33
CA THR A 66 17.45 3.57 18.61
C THR A 66 16.78 2.36 19.21
N ASP A 67 17.54 1.46 19.78
CA ASP A 67 17.04 0.34 20.58
C ASP A 67 17.62 0.42 21.99
N ALA A 68 16.96 -0.18 22.96
CA ALA A 68 17.32 -0.11 24.38
C ALA A 68 18.67 -0.76 24.68
N ASP A 69 19.08 -1.75 23.90
CA ASP A 69 20.38 -2.42 24.01
C ASP A 69 21.49 -1.79 23.14
N GLY A 70 21.14 -0.76 22.36
CA GLY A 70 22.05 -0.06 21.47
C GLY A 70 22.32 -0.75 20.13
N ASN A 71 21.68 -1.89 19.85
CA ASN A 71 21.88 -2.63 18.60
C ASN A 71 20.57 -2.67 17.79
N VAL A 72 20.50 -1.87 16.73
CA VAL A 72 19.31 -1.77 15.85
C VAL A 72 19.25 -2.83 14.75
N ALA A 73 20.18 -3.78 14.74
CA ALA A 73 20.33 -4.78 13.69
C ALA A 73 20.12 -6.23 14.16
N ASP A 74 19.76 -6.43 15.41
CA ASP A 74 19.53 -7.77 15.97
C ASP A 74 18.04 -8.15 16.02
N THR A 75 17.72 -9.24 16.69
CA THR A 75 16.36 -9.75 16.87
C THR A 75 15.82 -9.53 18.28
N ALA A 76 16.47 -8.69 19.10
CA ALA A 76 16.04 -8.32 20.42
C ALA A 76 15.36 -6.95 20.41
N GLY A 77 14.70 -6.59 21.50
CA GLY A 77 14.10 -5.28 21.66
C GLY A 77 13.17 -4.85 20.51
N LEU A 78 13.27 -3.59 20.15
CA LEU A 78 12.47 -2.96 19.09
C LEU A 78 12.91 -3.41 17.68
N SER A 79 14.17 -3.81 17.54
CA SER A 79 14.74 -4.29 16.27
C SER A 79 14.01 -5.50 15.70
N ARG A 80 13.37 -6.31 16.53
CA ARG A 80 12.54 -7.46 16.13
C ARG A 80 11.40 -7.08 15.18
N LEU A 81 10.93 -5.84 15.23
CA LEU A 81 9.85 -5.38 14.35
C LEU A 81 10.30 -5.18 12.89
N VAL A 82 11.61 -5.05 12.68
CA VAL A 82 12.19 -4.74 11.37
C VAL A 82 13.04 -5.89 10.84
N VAL A 83 13.85 -6.50 11.71
CA VAL A 83 14.72 -7.62 11.34
C VAL A 83 13.87 -8.88 11.11
N GLY A 84 13.96 -9.45 9.92
CA GLY A 84 13.17 -10.61 9.52
C GLY A 84 11.73 -10.29 9.09
N ALA A 85 11.38 -9.01 8.95
CA ALA A 85 10.09 -8.62 8.39
C ALA A 85 9.96 -9.09 6.94
N THR A 86 8.83 -9.72 6.63
CA THR A 86 8.46 -10.03 5.25
C THR A 86 7.80 -8.81 4.62
N THR A 87 8.34 -8.35 3.51
CA THR A 87 7.85 -7.16 2.81
C THR A 87 7.26 -7.55 1.47
N GLU A 88 6.05 -7.08 1.21
CA GLU A 88 5.39 -7.16 -0.08
C GLU A 88 5.29 -5.76 -0.67
N TYR A 89 5.78 -5.57 -1.88
CA TYR A 89 5.76 -4.28 -2.54
C TYR A 89 4.48 -4.09 -3.35
N GLY A 90 3.93 -2.89 -3.32
CA GLY A 90 2.83 -2.51 -4.19
C GLY A 90 3.29 -2.47 -5.65
N ALA A 91 2.39 -2.81 -6.57
CA ALA A 91 2.60 -2.70 -8.00
C ALA A 91 1.51 -1.83 -8.63
N ASN A 92 1.87 -1.13 -9.70
CA ASN A 92 0.89 -0.42 -10.52
C ASN A 92 0.14 -1.40 -11.42
N ALA A 93 -1.16 -1.16 -11.60
CA ALA A 93 -1.92 -1.84 -12.61
C ALA A 93 -1.44 -1.41 -14.01
N ARG A 94 -1.31 -2.37 -14.91
CA ARG A 94 -0.86 -2.17 -16.28
C ARG A 94 -1.91 -2.68 -17.24
N ALA A 95 -2.18 -1.91 -18.27
CA ALA A 95 -3.08 -2.30 -19.35
C ALA A 95 -2.50 -1.86 -20.69
N LYS A 96 -2.97 -2.49 -21.77
CA LYS A 96 -2.67 -2.08 -23.13
C LYS A 96 -3.98 -1.68 -23.83
N VAL A 97 -4.07 -0.42 -24.24
CA VAL A 97 -5.25 0.13 -24.91
C VAL A 97 -4.85 0.52 -26.32
N ASN A 98 -5.43 -0.13 -27.32
CA ASN A 98 -5.09 0.10 -28.75
C ASN A 98 -3.57 0.03 -29.03
N GLY A 99 -2.85 -0.89 -28.37
CA GLY A 99 -1.42 -1.04 -28.51
C GLY A 99 -0.57 -0.09 -27.67
N ILE A 100 -1.16 0.82 -26.92
CA ILE A 100 -0.47 1.78 -26.04
C ILE A 100 -0.47 1.23 -24.62
N ASP A 101 0.71 1.15 -24.01
CA ASP A 101 0.84 0.75 -22.61
C ASP A 101 0.42 1.89 -21.69
N VAL A 102 -0.47 1.58 -20.77
CA VAL A 102 -0.98 2.51 -19.77
C VAL A 102 -0.84 1.91 -18.38
N THR A 103 -0.57 2.75 -17.40
CA THR A 103 -0.39 2.34 -16.00
C THR A 103 -1.29 3.16 -15.09
N SER A 104 -1.69 2.57 -13.98
CA SER A 104 -2.44 3.25 -12.91
C SER A 104 -1.97 2.76 -11.55
N SER A 105 -1.90 3.66 -10.58
CA SER A 105 -1.61 3.32 -9.18
C SER A 105 -2.76 2.57 -8.50
N SER A 106 -3.90 2.48 -9.14
CA SER A 106 -5.05 1.68 -8.75
C SER A 106 -5.51 0.82 -9.93
N ASN A 107 -6.59 0.08 -9.78
CA ASN A 107 -7.18 -0.68 -10.89
C ASN A 107 -8.11 0.19 -11.78
N VAL A 108 -8.18 1.48 -11.51
CA VAL A 108 -9.00 2.43 -12.27
C VAL A 108 -8.14 3.17 -13.27
N PHE A 109 -8.52 3.13 -14.53
CA PHE A 109 -7.89 3.83 -15.64
C PHE A 109 -8.83 4.95 -16.10
N ALA A 110 -8.65 6.13 -15.53
CA ALA A 110 -9.42 7.31 -15.87
C ALA A 110 -8.73 8.08 -17.00
N ASN A 111 -9.51 8.61 -17.93
CA ASN A 111 -9.04 9.46 -19.04
C ASN A 111 -7.98 8.82 -19.95
N THR A 112 -7.82 7.51 -19.93
CA THR A 112 -6.97 6.79 -20.89
C THR A 112 -7.53 6.88 -22.30
N VAL A 113 -8.85 6.85 -22.41
CA VAL A 113 -9.60 7.23 -23.60
C VAL A 113 -10.51 8.38 -23.20
N ALA A 114 -10.54 9.46 -23.98
CA ALA A 114 -11.31 10.67 -23.65
C ALA A 114 -12.78 10.33 -23.32
N GLY A 115 -13.22 10.73 -22.14
CA GLY A 115 -14.59 10.49 -21.65
C GLY A 115 -14.88 9.07 -21.17
N VAL A 116 -13.88 8.20 -21.11
CA VAL A 116 -14.05 6.80 -20.66
C VAL A 116 -13.18 6.52 -19.45
N THR A 117 -13.80 5.95 -18.43
CA THR A 117 -13.10 5.37 -17.27
C THR A 117 -13.42 3.89 -17.22
N PHE A 118 -12.41 3.05 -17.09
CA PHE A 118 -12.60 1.62 -16.87
C PHE A 118 -11.85 1.13 -15.64
N THR A 119 -12.38 0.09 -15.02
CA THR A 119 -11.77 -0.55 -13.87
C THR A 119 -11.37 -1.98 -14.24
N ALA A 120 -10.10 -2.32 -14.03
CA ALA A 120 -9.62 -3.68 -14.19
C ALA A 120 -10.03 -4.52 -12.98
N VAL A 121 -10.87 -5.52 -13.20
CA VAL A 121 -11.39 -6.41 -12.14
C VAL A 121 -10.55 -7.67 -12.01
N LYS A 122 -9.94 -8.12 -13.12
CA LYS A 122 -9.13 -9.34 -13.18
C LYS A 122 -8.08 -9.18 -14.27
N GLU A 123 -6.95 -9.81 -14.04
CA GLU A 123 -5.91 -9.97 -15.06
C GLU A 123 -6.39 -10.86 -16.19
N THR A 124 -6.08 -10.50 -17.43
CA THR A 124 -6.41 -11.27 -18.63
C THR A 124 -5.14 -11.73 -19.31
N THR A 125 -5.16 -12.97 -19.82
CA THR A 125 -4.05 -13.54 -20.59
C THR A 125 -4.18 -13.29 -22.10
N ALA A 126 -5.34 -12.81 -22.53
CA ALA A 126 -5.62 -12.47 -23.92
C ALA A 126 -6.32 -11.11 -24.00
N PRO A 127 -6.17 -10.38 -25.13
CA PRO A 127 -6.87 -9.12 -25.35
C PRO A 127 -8.39 -9.32 -25.29
N ILE A 128 -9.08 -8.36 -24.67
CA ILE A 128 -10.53 -8.25 -24.70
C ILE A 128 -10.93 -7.06 -25.55
N THR A 129 -12.03 -7.21 -26.29
CA THR A 129 -12.59 -6.13 -27.09
C THR A 129 -13.76 -5.50 -26.32
N VAL A 130 -13.69 -4.19 -26.07
CA VAL A 130 -14.77 -3.41 -25.48
C VAL A 130 -15.38 -2.52 -26.55
N GLY A 131 -16.64 -2.75 -26.86
CA GLY A 131 -17.39 -1.92 -27.80
C GLY A 131 -18.22 -0.87 -27.08
N PHE A 132 -18.16 0.37 -27.53
CA PHE A 132 -19.01 1.46 -27.05
C PHE A 132 -20.12 1.72 -28.07
N ARG A 133 -21.36 1.82 -27.58
CA ARG A 133 -22.48 2.24 -28.40
C ARG A 133 -22.98 3.58 -27.90
N PHE A 134 -22.97 4.57 -28.74
CA PHE A 134 -23.66 5.83 -28.45
C PHE A 134 -25.15 5.68 -28.70
N VAL A 135 -25.95 5.89 -27.66
CA VAL A 135 -27.40 5.97 -27.79
C VAL A 135 -27.73 7.45 -27.89
N THR A 136 -27.98 7.94 -29.10
CA THR A 136 -28.60 9.25 -29.26
C THR A 136 -30.07 9.10 -28.95
N SER A 137 -30.56 9.69 -27.86
CA SER A 137 -31.99 9.83 -27.63
C SER A 137 -32.50 10.87 -28.63
N GLY A 138 -33.09 10.40 -29.75
CA GLY A 138 -33.78 11.25 -30.66
C GLY A 138 -35.03 11.81 -29.99
N THR A 139 -35.06 13.10 -29.71
CA THR A 139 -36.29 13.79 -29.37
C THR A 139 -37.16 13.75 -30.63
N ARG A 140 -38.20 12.93 -30.62
CA ARG A 140 -39.25 13.04 -31.65
C ARG A 140 -40.06 14.29 -31.33
N THR A 141 -40.01 15.25 -32.18
CA THR A 141 -41.00 16.32 -32.28
C THR A 141 -42.28 15.81 -32.92
#